data_a63870628e792eba2af824fc48ffbf54
#
_entry.id   a63870628e792eba2af824fc48ffbf54
#
_cell.length_a   1.000
_cell.length_b   1.000
_cell.length_c   1.000
_cell.angle_alpha   90.00
_cell.angle_beta   90.00
_cell.angle_gamma   90.00
#
_symmetry.space_group_name_H-M   'P 1'
#
loop_
_entity.id
_entity.type
_entity.pdbx_description
1 polymer ?
#
loop_
_entity_poly.entity_id
_entity_poly.type
_entity_poly.pdbx_seq_one_letter_code
_entity_poly.pdbx_strand_id
1 'polypeptide(L)'
;DVSKGSCHYQPYVSNGHPMRKPKVLHDTVEGFQSLSDLIDTMKDRYECETIPVIFEETGVYHHCLQKYLDDHQIPYYIISPLMSASYRKTTPNSNKTDDLDCSHIAKAYYGECNLFPYDKPSKSFHNLRELNRYYECELNHLRMRKNTFRKYLDIVYSRLDKCFKGHSSLYDEIPMEVIKQYPHPSLLLKHKEETIVKKIEKKTSHNALFIQNIVHEMYECSMHCYSGADV
;
A
#
# COMPACT_ATOMS: atom_id res chain seq x y z
N ASP A 1 -14.89 14.40 9.52
CA ASP A 1 -14.17 13.91 8.35
C ASP A 1 -12.77 14.49 8.31
N VAL A 2 -11.76 13.65 8.04
CA VAL A 2 -10.33 14.02 8.08
C VAL A 2 -9.78 14.10 6.66
N SER A 3 -9.10 15.20 6.34
CA SER A 3 -8.47 15.45 5.05
C SER A 3 -7.04 15.99 5.21
N LYS A 4 -6.35 16.26 4.11
CA LYS A 4 -4.97 16.76 4.14
C LYS A 4 -4.90 18.16 4.77
N GLY A 5 -4.34 18.25 5.97
CA GLY A 5 -4.08 19.52 6.68
C GLY A 5 -5.30 20.17 7.33
N SER A 6 -6.46 19.49 7.30
CA SER A 6 -7.68 19.99 7.95
C SER A 6 -8.70 18.88 8.20
N CYS A 7 -9.61 19.13 9.14
CA CYS A 7 -10.74 18.25 9.42
C CYS A 7 -12.03 19.06 9.36
N HIS A 8 -13.08 18.48 8.76
CA HIS A 8 -14.43 18.98 8.93
C HIS A 8 -15.04 18.31 10.16
N TYR A 9 -15.58 19.10 11.09
CA TYR A 9 -16.17 18.58 12.32
C TYR A 9 -17.52 19.18 12.59
N GLN A 10 -18.39 18.39 13.20
CA GLN A 10 -19.73 18.80 13.61
C GLN A 10 -20.05 18.19 14.99
N PRO A 11 -20.36 18.99 16.00
CA PRO A 11 -20.77 18.50 17.30
C PRO A 11 -22.25 18.08 17.28
N TYR A 12 -22.54 16.99 17.98
CA TYR A 12 -23.88 16.42 18.11
C TYR A 12 -24.29 16.36 19.59
N VAL A 13 -25.55 16.70 19.87
CA VAL A 13 -26.16 16.51 21.19
C VAL A 13 -26.70 15.09 21.34
N SER A 14 -27.26 14.55 20.28
CA SER A 14 -27.76 13.18 20.21
C SER A 14 -27.85 12.74 18.74
N ASN A 15 -28.28 11.49 18.51
CA ASN A 15 -28.49 10.98 17.16
C ASN A 15 -29.39 11.88 16.33
N GLY A 16 -28.90 12.33 15.17
CA GLY A 16 -29.66 13.20 14.25
C GLY A 16 -29.83 14.66 14.70
N HIS A 17 -29.27 15.05 15.86
CA HIS A 17 -29.41 16.41 16.40
C HIS A 17 -28.06 17.12 16.50
N PRO A 18 -27.54 17.72 15.37
CA PRO A 18 -26.31 18.48 15.40
C PRO A 18 -26.52 19.79 16.19
N MET A 19 -25.52 20.14 17.00
CA MET A 19 -25.52 21.38 17.79
C MET A 19 -25.35 22.62 16.89
N ARG A 20 -24.60 22.49 15.80
CA ARG A 20 -24.35 23.55 14.83
C ARG A 20 -23.94 22.96 13.47
N LYS A 21 -23.86 23.83 12.45
CA LYS A 21 -23.33 23.46 11.13
C LYS A 21 -21.88 22.98 11.22
N PRO A 22 -21.40 22.14 10.29
CA PRO A 22 -20.02 21.74 10.20
C PRO A 22 -19.08 22.94 10.14
N LYS A 23 -17.89 22.79 10.72
CA LYS A 23 -16.80 23.76 10.69
C LYS A 23 -15.51 23.09 10.31
N VAL A 24 -14.57 23.87 9.81
CA VAL A 24 -13.21 23.43 9.50
C VAL A 24 -12.33 23.60 10.73
N LEU A 25 -11.54 22.59 11.01
CA LEU A 25 -10.45 22.56 11.97
C LEU A 25 -9.14 22.36 11.19
N HIS A 26 -8.17 23.21 11.37
CA HIS A 26 -6.84 23.02 10.77
C HIS A 26 -5.96 22.16 11.66
N ASP A 27 -5.06 21.36 11.05
CA ASP A 27 -4.11 20.50 11.75
C ASP A 27 -2.94 21.34 12.32
N THR A 28 -3.28 22.29 13.18
CA THR A 28 -2.37 23.20 13.89
C THR A 28 -2.58 23.09 15.40
N VAL A 29 -1.61 23.57 16.17
CA VAL A 29 -1.73 23.57 17.64
C VAL A 29 -2.97 24.36 18.07
N GLU A 30 -3.18 25.54 17.49
CA GLU A 30 -4.34 26.40 17.80
C GLU A 30 -5.66 25.75 17.37
N GLY A 31 -5.64 25.06 16.21
CA GLY A 31 -6.81 24.33 15.74
C GLY A 31 -7.20 23.22 16.73
N PHE A 32 -6.28 22.36 17.11
CA PHE A 32 -6.56 21.27 18.06
C PHE A 32 -6.89 21.83 19.47
N GLN A 33 -6.29 22.93 19.91
CA GLN A 33 -6.68 23.58 21.15
C GLN A 33 -8.14 24.05 21.10
N SER A 34 -8.58 24.63 19.98
CA SER A 34 -9.97 25.05 19.81
C SER A 34 -10.98 23.87 19.86
N LEU A 35 -10.53 22.65 19.48
CA LEU A 35 -11.32 21.44 19.65
C LEU A 35 -11.45 21.06 21.13
N SER A 36 -10.37 21.13 21.91
CA SER A 36 -10.41 20.87 23.35
C SER A 36 -11.30 21.87 24.08
N ASP A 37 -11.17 23.16 23.78
CA ASP A 37 -12.01 24.23 24.35
C ASP A 37 -13.50 24.00 24.06
N LEU A 38 -13.80 23.51 22.84
CA LEU A 38 -15.17 23.14 22.48
C LEU A 38 -15.67 21.96 23.30
N ILE A 39 -14.85 20.91 23.45
CA ILE A 39 -15.21 19.70 24.22
C ILE A 39 -15.50 20.10 25.67
N ASP A 40 -14.66 20.94 26.29
CA ASP A 40 -14.84 21.39 27.66
C ASP A 40 -16.10 22.25 27.79
N THR A 41 -16.34 23.19 26.87
CA THR A 41 -17.59 23.96 26.82
C THR A 41 -18.83 23.07 26.72
N MET A 42 -18.76 21.99 25.94
CA MET A 42 -19.86 21.04 25.82
C MET A 42 -20.05 20.21 27.08
N LYS A 43 -18.96 19.77 27.75
CA LYS A 43 -19.05 19.06 29.03
C LYS A 43 -19.77 19.89 30.08
N ASP A 44 -19.37 21.15 30.23
CA ASP A 44 -19.99 22.09 31.17
C ASP A 44 -21.47 22.34 30.86
N ARG A 45 -21.79 22.53 29.57
CA ARG A 45 -23.17 22.86 29.15
C ARG A 45 -24.13 21.70 29.32
N TYR A 46 -23.67 20.46 29.09
CA TYR A 46 -24.54 19.27 29.10
C TYR A 46 -24.29 18.38 30.32
N GLU A 47 -23.50 18.87 31.30
CA GLU A 47 -23.20 18.18 32.57
C GLU A 47 -22.76 16.72 32.34
N CYS A 48 -21.89 16.49 31.31
CA CYS A 48 -21.41 15.16 30.95
C CYS A 48 -19.91 15.01 31.23
N GLU A 49 -19.53 13.86 31.75
CA GLU A 49 -18.12 13.59 32.10
C GLU A 49 -17.22 13.46 30.85
N THR A 50 -17.75 12.87 29.79
CA THR A 50 -16.96 12.55 28.62
C THR A 50 -17.71 12.89 27.33
N ILE A 51 -16.96 13.45 26.35
CA ILE A 51 -17.42 13.68 24.99
C ILE A 51 -16.42 13.02 24.06
N PRO A 52 -16.79 11.94 23.38
CA PRO A 52 -15.88 11.28 22.45
C PRO A 52 -15.78 12.02 21.13
N VAL A 53 -14.61 11.93 20.50
CA VAL A 53 -14.39 12.35 19.13
C VAL A 53 -14.51 11.13 18.21
N ILE A 54 -15.29 11.24 17.15
CA ILE A 54 -15.51 10.16 16.20
C ILE A 54 -14.98 10.59 14.82
N PHE A 55 -14.15 9.76 14.20
CA PHE A 55 -13.62 10.04 12.87
C PHE A 55 -13.40 8.76 12.06
N GLU A 56 -13.27 8.94 10.74
CA GLU A 56 -12.95 7.86 9.80
C GLU A 56 -11.43 7.75 9.60
N GLU A 57 -10.90 6.51 9.54
CA GLU A 57 -9.50 6.26 9.21
C GLU A 57 -9.23 6.61 7.73
N THR A 58 -8.70 7.80 7.47
CA THR A 58 -8.41 8.27 6.11
C THR A 58 -6.90 8.34 5.87
N GLY A 59 -6.33 7.29 5.27
CA GLY A 59 -4.90 7.22 4.93
C GLY A 59 -4.00 7.54 6.12
N VAL A 60 -3.13 8.53 5.97
CA VAL A 60 -2.20 8.99 7.03
C VAL A 60 -2.64 10.27 7.72
N TYR A 61 -3.68 10.90 7.24
CA TYR A 61 -4.05 12.27 7.67
C TYR A 61 -4.64 12.32 9.08
N HIS A 62 -5.26 11.25 9.55
CA HIS A 62 -5.85 11.18 10.90
C HIS A 62 -4.81 11.07 12.02
N HIS A 63 -3.55 10.77 11.72
CA HIS A 63 -2.53 10.53 12.76
C HIS A 63 -2.24 11.76 13.64
N CYS A 64 -2.29 12.98 13.07
CA CYS A 64 -2.08 14.20 13.86
C CYS A 64 -3.22 14.39 14.87
N LEU A 65 -4.47 14.25 14.44
CA LEU A 65 -5.63 14.30 15.31
C LEU A 65 -5.57 13.21 16.38
N GLN A 66 -5.32 11.96 15.97
CA GLN A 66 -5.23 10.83 16.88
C GLN A 66 -4.17 11.04 17.96
N LYS A 67 -2.96 11.49 17.56
CA LYS A 67 -1.91 11.79 18.54
C LYS A 67 -2.31 12.87 19.52
N TYR A 68 -2.95 13.95 19.05
CA TYR A 68 -3.44 15.01 19.92
C TYR A 68 -4.46 14.49 20.94
N LEU A 69 -5.42 13.68 20.50
CA LEU A 69 -6.44 13.08 21.37
C LEU A 69 -5.82 12.14 22.41
N ASP A 70 -4.83 11.32 21.99
CA ASP A 70 -4.06 10.45 22.89
C ASP A 70 -3.30 11.26 23.97
N ASP A 71 -2.58 12.30 23.55
CA ASP A 71 -1.74 13.14 24.45
C ASP A 71 -2.62 13.89 25.48
N HIS A 72 -3.88 14.21 25.14
CA HIS A 72 -4.82 14.92 26.01
C HIS A 72 -5.86 14.01 26.68
N GLN A 73 -5.73 12.67 26.49
CA GLN A 73 -6.62 11.67 27.07
C GLN A 73 -8.11 11.88 26.70
N ILE A 74 -8.36 12.41 25.49
CA ILE A 74 -9.71 12.59 24.96
C ILE A 74 -10.16 11.27 24.33
N PRO A 75 -11.26 10.66 24.77
CA PRO A 75 -11.75 9.42 24.22
C PRO A 75 -12.21 9.60 22.76
N TYR A 76 -11.91 8.60 21.92
CA TYR A 76 -12.31 8.65 20.52
C TYR A 76 -12.66 7.27 19.96
N TYR A 77 -13.41 7.28 18.85
CA TYR A 77 -13.77 6.10 18.09
C TYR A 77 -13.34 6.27 16.64
N ILE A 78 -12.77 5.20 16.10
CA ILE A 78 -12.38 5.15 14.68
C ILE A 78 -13.40 4.30 13.93
N ILE A 79 -14.01 4.88 12.90
CA ILE A 79 -14.97 4.20 12.02
C ILE A 79 -14.26 3.78 10.75
N SER A 80 -14.47 2.53 10.32
CA SER A 80 -13.91 2.06 9.07
C SER A 80 -14.55 2.74 7.86
N PRO A 81 -13.80 3.01 6.77
CA PRO A 81 -14.36 3.56 5.54
C PRO A 81 -15.50 2.73 4.92
N LEU A 82 -15.48 1.42 5.12
CA LEU A 82 -16.55 0.54 4.66
C LEU A 82 -17.86 0.78 5.43
N MET A 83 -17.76 1.02 6.73
CA MET A 83 -18.90 1.31 7.59
C MET A 83 -19.53 2.66 7.23
N SER A 84 -18.76 3.74 7.12
CA SER A 84 -19.28 5.06 6.72
C SER A 84 -19.88 5.02 5.32
N ALA A 85 -19.29 4.29 4.38
CA ALA A 85 -19.80 4.10 3.02
C ALA A 85 -21.16 3.37 2.99
N SER A 86 -21.42 2.44 3.92
CA SER A 86 -22.72 1.75 4.00
C SER A 86 -23.85 2.72 4.36
N TYR A 87 -23.59 3.61 5.32
CA TYR A 87 -24.56 4.65 5.72
C TYR A 87 -24.74 5.75 4.67
N ARG A 88 -23.73 6.02 3.86
CA ARG A 88 -23.81 6.93 2.71
C ARG A 88 -24.80 6.42 1.66
N LYS A 89 -24.74 5.12 1.33
CA LYS A 89 -25.62 4.48 0.33
C LYS A 89 -27.12 4.51 0.71
N THR A 90 -27.44 4.58 1.98
CA THR A 90 -28.82 4.62 2.47
C THR A 90 -29.46 6.03 2.41
N THR A 91 -28.66 7.05 2.07
CA THR A 91 -29.15 8.45 2.01
C THR A 91 -29.47 8.82 0.55
N PRO A 92 -30.73 9.12 0.20
CA PRO A 92 -31.09 9.58 -1.15
C PRO A 92 -30.38 10.90 -1.48
N ASN A 93 -29.90 11.04 -2.73
CA ASN A 93 -29.24 12.25 -3.25
C ASN A 93 -27.91 12.64 -2.55
N SER A 94 -27.07 11.68 -2.20
CA SER A 94 -25.77 11.94 -1.57
C SER A 94 -24.73 12.43 -2.58
N ASN A 95 -24.77 13.69 -2.98
CA ASN A 95 -23.55 14.32 -3.51
C ASN A 95 -22.51 14.34 -2.38
N LYS A 96 -21.30 13.88 -2.70
CA LYS A 96 -20.20 13.88 -1.72
C LYS A 96 -19.82 15.32 -1.38
N THR A 97 -20.09 15.74 -0.15
CA THR A 97 -19.61 16.99 0.43
C THR A 97 -19.10 16.70 1.82
N ASP A 98 -18.05 17.38 2.24
CA ASP A 98 -17.41 17.18 3.54
C ASP A 98 -18.41 17.40 4.71
N ASP A 99 -19.40 18.26 4.52
CA ASP A 99 -20.49 18.48 5.48
C ASP A 99 -21.40 17.27 5.65
N LEU A 100 -21.70 16.56 4.56
CA LEU A 100 -22.49 15.32 4.59
C LEU A 100 -21.70 14.16 5.19
N ASP A 101 -20.37 14.13 4.99
CA ASP A 101 -19.53 13.08 5.53
C ASP A 101 -19.52 13.11 7.07
N CYS A 102 -19.53 14.29 7.72
CA CYS A 102 -19.73 14.39 9.17
C CYS A 102 -21.04 13.74 9.63
N SER A 103 -22.13 13.95 8.89
CA SER A 103 -23.43 13.33 9.19
C SER A 103 -23.40 11.80 9.03
N HIS A 104 -22.71 11.29 8.01
CA HIS A 104 -22.60 9.84 7.81
C HIS A 104 -21.77 9.16 8.90
N ILE A 105 -20.67 9.80 9.33
CA ILE A 105 -19.86 9.34 10.46
C ILE A 105 -20.69 9.30 11.74
N ALA A 106 -21.46 10.35 12.02
CA ALA A 106 -22.34 10.38 13.18
C ALA A 106 -23.42 9.28 13.13
N LYS A 107 -24.08 9.09 11.98
CA LYS A 107 -25.05 7.99 11.79
C LYS A 107 -24.43 6.61 11.99
N ALA A 108 -23.22 6.40 11.48
CA ALA A 108 -22.50 5.15 11.69
C ALA A 108 -22.22 4.91 13.17
N TYR A 109 -21.77 5.93 13.89
CA TYR A 109 -21.51 5.82 15.34
C TYR A 109 -22.79 5.48 16.12
N TYR A 110 -23.89 6.17 15.88
CA TYR A 110 -25.14 5.94 16.60
C TYR A 110 -25.88 4.67 16.15
N GLY A 111 -25.63 4.19 14.94
CA GLY A 111 -26.28 3.00 14.39
C GLY A 111 -25.63 1.68 14.78
N GLU A 112 -24.37 1.71 15.23
CA GLU A 112 -23.59 0.51 15.59
C GLU A 112 -23.63 0.27 17.10
N CYS A 113 -24.22 -0.84 17.50
CA CYS A 113 -24.33 -1.22 18.92
C CYS A 113 -23.00 -1.70 19.55
N ASN A 114 -21.99 -2.02 18.76
CA ASN A 114 -20.75 -2.68 19.21
C ASN A 114 -19.49 -1.86 18.93
N LEU A 115 -19.59 -0.54 18.88
CA LEU A 115 -18.40 0.30 18.81
C LEU A 115 -17.74 0.40 20.19
N PHE A 116 -16.47 0.05 20.25
CA PHE A 116 -15.64 0.25 21.43
C PHE A 116 -14.76 1.46 21.24
N PRO A 117 -14.41 2.20 22.31
CA PRO A 117 -13.36 3.22 22.25
C PRO A 117 -12.10 2.60 21.64
N TYR A 118 -11.41 3.37 20.81
CA TYR A 118 -10.21 2.88 20.18
C TYR A 118 -9.16 2.53 21.25
N ASP A 119 -8.86 1.23 21.36
CA ASP A 119 -7.76 0.75 22.16
C ASP A 119 -6.49 0.76 21.28
N LYS A 120 -5.54 1.59 21.68
CA LYS A 120 -4.32 1.81 20.91
C LYS A 120 -3.53 0.51 20.77
N PRO A 121 -3.35 -0.03 19.54
CA PRO A 121 -2.51 -1.19 19.37
C PRO A 121 -1.12 -0.94 19.90
N SER A 122 -0.47 -1.96 20.44
CA SER A 122 0.91 -1.83 20.91
C SER A 122 1.79 -1.26 19.79
N LYS A 123 2.78 -0.45 20.16
CA LYS A 123 3.75 0.13 19.21
C LYS A 123 4.37 -0.94 18.30
N SER A 124 4.60 -2.12 18.85
CA SER A 124 5.12 -3.27 18.09
C SER A 124 4.15 -3.74 17.02
N PHE A 125 2.86 -3.79 17.29
CA PHE A 125 1.83 -4.17 16.32
C PHE A 125 1.69 -3.13 15.21
N HIS A 126 1.72 -1.84 15.57
CA HIS A 126 1.71 -0.76 14.57
C HIS A 126 2.93 -0.85 13.65
N ASN A 127 4.14 -1.00 14.20
CA ASN A 127 5.36 -1.15 13.43
C ASN A 127 5.32 -2.37 12.51
N LEU A 128 4.77 -3.51 12.98
CA LEU A 128 4.61 -4.71 12.16
C LEU A 128 3.64 -4.47 10.98
N ARG A 129 2.53 -3.78 11.22
CA ARG A 129 1.56 -3.44 10.18
C ARG A 129 2.19 -2.54 9.10
N GLU A 130 2.96 -1.52 9.51
CA GLU A 130 3.65 -0.64 8.56
C GLU A 130 4.74 -1.38 7.79
N LEU A 131 5.51 -2.25 8.44
CA LEU A 131 6.50 -3.09 7.78
C LEU A 131 5.86 -4.02 6.74
N ASN A 132 4.72 -4.62 7.07
CA ASN A 132 3.97 -5.47 6.12
C ASN A 132 3.46 -4.67 4.92
N ARG A 133 2.94 -3.46 5.13
CA ARG A 133 2.53 -2.57 4.01
C ARG A 133 3.70 -2.23 3.09
N TYR A 134 4.85 -1.91 3.69
CA TYR A 134 6.07 -1.65 2.93
C TYR A 134 6.51 -2.89 2.12
N TYR A 135 6.53 -4.05 2.75
CA TYR A 135 6.86 -5.31 2.10
C TYR A 135 5.94 -5.61 0.90
N GLU A 136 4.64 -5.47 1.05
CA GLU A 136 3.68 -5.65 -0.05
C GLU A 136 3.90 -4.65 -1.20
N CYS A 137 4.24 -3.41 -0.88
CA CYS A 137 4.58 -2.39 -1.86
C CYS A 137 5.82 -2.81 -2.67
N GLU A 138 6.88 -3.25 -2.02
CA GLU A 138 8.11 -3.71 -2.67
C GLU A 138 7.89 -4.97 -3.52
N LEU A 139 7.06 -5.90 -3.06
CA LEU A 139 6.67 -7.07 -3.87
C LEU A 139 5.96 -6.66 -5.16
N ASN A 140 5.08 -5.66 -5.09
CA ASN A 140 4.38 -5.15 -6.26
C ASN A 140 5.35 -4.45 -7.23
N HIS A 141 6.29 -3.65 -6.73
CA HIS A 141 7.36 -3.05 -7.54
C HIS A 141 8.21 -4.11 -8.21
N LEU A 142 8.60 -5.16 -7.48
CA LEU A 142 9.35 -6.27 -8.05
C LEU A 142 8.58 -6.97 -9.18
N ARG A 143 7.28 -7.26 -8.98
CA ARG A 143 6.42 -7.85 -10.02
C ARG A 143 6.36 -6.96 -11.27
N MET A 144 6.17 -5.66 -11.10
CA MET A 144 6.13 -4.69 -12.20
C MET A 144 7.46 -4.68 -12.97
N ARG A 145 8.59 -4.64 -12.27
CA ARG A 145 9.94 -4.66 -12.88
C ARG A 145 10.18 -5.95 -13.65
N LYS A 146 9.82 -7.11 -13.08
CA LYS A 146 9.91 -8.41 -13.76
C LYS A 146 9.07 -8.44 -15.05
N ASN A 147 7.85 -7.95 -15.01
CA ASN A 147 6.98 -7.90 -16.20
C ASN A 147 7.54 -6.97 -17.27
N THR A 148 8.05 -5.79 -16.88
CA THR A 148 8.69 -4.85 -17.82
C THR A 148 9.94 -5.45 -18.46
N PHE A 149 10.81 -6.07 -17.66
CA PHE A 149 12.00 -6.76 -18.15
C PHE A 149 11.62 -7.87 -19.14
N ARG A 150 10.65 -8.73 -18.79
CA ARG A 150 10.16 -9.78 -19.65
C ARG A 150 9.65 -9.25 -20.99
N LYS A 151 8.85 -8.17 -20.95
CA LYS A 151 8.33 -7.52 -22.15
C LYS A 151 9.44 -7.12 -23.13
N TYR A 152 10.53 -6.52 -22.65
CA TYR A 152 11.65 -6.14 -23.51
C TYR A 152 12.48 -7.35 -23.90
N LEU A 153 12.67 -8.31 -23.02
CA LEU A 153 13.41 -9.53 -23.33
C LEU A 153 12.72 -10.36 -24.42
N ASP A 154 11.38 -10.45 -24.40
CA ASP A 154 10.60 -11.21 -25.40
C ASP A 154 10.74 -10.64 -26.82
N ILE A 155 11.11 -9.35 -26.97
CA ILE A 155 11.42 -8.75 -28.27
C ILE A 155 12.74 -9.30 -28.80
N VAL A 156 13.74 -9.49 -27.92
CA VAL A 156 15.08 -9.90 -28.28
C VAL A 156 15.24 -11.42 -28.27
N TYR A 157 14.79 -12.06 -27.18
CA TYR A 157 14.86 -13.50 -26.95
C TYR A 157 13.44 -14.07 -26.87
N SER A 158 12.79 -14.28 -28.01
CA SER A 158 11.45 -14.83 -28.01
C SER A 158 11.39 -16.20 -27.32
N ARG A 159 10.47 -16.37 -26.36
CA ARG A 159 10.23 -17.64 -25.64
C ARG A 159 11.36 -18.14 -24.74
N LEU A 160 12.33 -17.31 -24.38
CA LEU A 160 13.44 -17.73 -23.49
C LEU A 160 12.94 -18.24 -22.12
N ASP A 161 11.85 -17.69 -21.62
CA ASP A 161 11.22 -18.12 -20.37
C ASP A 161 10.68 -19.57 -20.39
N LYS A 162 10.46 -20.12 -21.58
CA LYS A 162 9.96 -21.50 -21.79
C LYS A 162 11.08 -22.52 -21.98
N CYS A 163 12.33 -22.08 -22.09
CA CYS A 163 13.46 -22.96 -22.31
C CYS A 163 13.83 -23.75 -21.06
N PHE A 164 13.60 -23.19 -19.88
CA PHE A 164 13.96 -23.83 -18.62
C PHE A 164 12.97 -24.92 -18.22
N LYS A 165 13.44 -26.16 -18.11
CA LYS A 165 12.62 -27.35 -17.86
C LYS A 165 12.20 -27.52 -16.38
N GLY A 166 11.86 -26.42 -15.71
CA GLY A 166 11.36 -26.42 -14.32
C GLY A 166 12.40 -26.45 -13.22
N HIS A 167 13.69 -26.50 -13.55
CA HIS A 167 14.81 -26.50 -12.58
C HIS A 167 15.50 -25.14 -12.46
N SER A 168 15.14 -24.18 -13.30
CA SER A 168 15.61 -22.80 -13.22
C SER A 168 14.51 -21.83 -13.67
N SER A 169 14.67 -20.59 -13.29
CA SER A 169 13.81 -19.45 -13.68
C SER A 169 14.64 -18.43 -14.45
N LEU A 170 13.99 -17.71 -15.36
CA LEU A 170 14.59 -16.58 -16.07
C LEU A 170 15.30 -15.57 -15.14
N TYR A 171 14.80 -15.43 -13.91
CA TYR A 171 15.30 -14.46 -12.94
C TYR A 171 16.37 -15.02 -11.99
N ASP A 172 16.80 -16.26 -12.20
CA ASP A 172 17.88 -16.85 -11.41
C ASP A 172 19.25 -16.31 -11.86
N GLU A 173 20.23 -16.50 -11.02
CA GLU A 173 21.57 -15.91 -11.17
C GLU A 173 22.21 -16.25 -12.50
N ILE A 174 22.21 -17.53 -12.91
CA ILE A 174 22.85 -17.99 -14.14
C ILE A 174 22.19 -17.41 -15.39
N PRO A 175 20.86 -17.55 -15.62
CA PRO A 175 20.19 -16.94 -16.77
C PRO A 175 20.40 -15.43 -16.85
N MET A 176 20.29 -14.73 -15.71
CA MET A 176 20.49 -13.27 -15.68
C MET A 176 21.93 -12.88 -16.02
N GLU A 177 22.94 -13.64 -15.57
CA GLU A 177 24.34 -13.37 -15.90
C GLU A 177 24.63 -13.66 -17.37
N VAL A 178 24.03 -14.71 -17.96
CA VAL A 178 24.14 -14.98 -19.41
C VAL A 178 23.51 -13.84 -20.22
N ILE A 179 22.31 -13.40 -19.90
CA ILE A 179 21.63 -12.29 -20.60
C ILE A 179 22.43 -11.00 -20.48
N LYS A 180 22.99 -10.72 -19.33
CA LYS A 180 23.82 -9.53 -19.09
C LYS A 180 25.08 -9.51 -19.95
N GLN A 181 25.73 -10.66 -20.15
CA GLN A 181 26.94 -10.78 -20.99
C GLN A 181 26.61 -10.88 -22.47
N TYR A 182 25.50 -11.50 -22.80
CA TYR A 182 25.03 -11.75 -24.17
C TYR A 182 23.60 -11.28 -24.33
N PRO A 183 23.38 -9.97 -24.45
CA PRO A 183 22.02 -9.40 -24.48
C PRO A 183 21.23 -9.70 -25.76
N HIS A 184 21.81 -10.39 -26.73
CA HIS A 184 21.16 -10.79 -27.98
C HIS A 184 21.55 -12.23 -28.38
N PRO A 185 20.63 -13.05 -28.95
CA PRO A 185 20.90 -14.43 -29.35
C PRO A 185 22.13 -14.57 -30.25
N SER A 186 22.27 -13.69 -31.25
CA SER A 186 23.41 -13.74 -32.16
C SER A 186 24.77 -13.48 -31.48
N LEU A 187 24.80 -12.74 -30.38
CA LEU A 187 26.03 -12.55 -29.59
C LEU A 187 26.36 -13.81 -28.82
N LEU A 188 25.38 -14.50 -28.28
CA LEU A 188 25.55 -15.77 -27.59
C LEU A 188 26.11 -16.82 -28.56
N LEU A 189 25.51 -16.95 -29.73
CA LEU A 189 25.84 -17.93 -30.76
C LEU A 189 27.23 -17.70 -31.45
N LYS A 190 27.86 -16.52 -31.28
CA LYS A 190 29.23 -16.27 -31.71
C LYS A 190 30.26 -17.02 -30.86
N HIS A 191 29.87 -17.53 -29.71
CA HIS A 191 30.76 -18.25 -28.80
C HIS A 191 30.36 -19.72 -28.68
N LYS A 192 31.36 -20.61 -28.42
CA LYS A 192 31.06 -22.00 -28.08
C LYS A 192 30.51 -22.09 -26.66
N GLU A 193 29.61 -23.03 -26.44
CA GLU A 193 29.00 -23.26 -25.11
C GLU A 193 30.01 -23.39 -23.99
N GLU A 194 31.11 -24.17 -24.21
CA GLU A 194 32.15 -24.36 -23.21
C GLU A 194 32.83 -23.06 -22.81
N THR A 195 32.93 -22.10 -23.73
CA THR A 195 33.52 -20.78 -23.46
C THR A 195 32.60 -19.95 -22.60
N ILE A 196 31.28 -20.05 -22.84
CA ILE A 196 30.24 -19.37 -22.08
C ILE A 196 30.23 -19.95 -20.66
N VAL A 197 30.18 -21.30 -20.53
CA VAL A 197 30.21 -22.00 -19.23
C VAL A 197 31.37 -21.53 -18.38
N LYS A 198 32.63 -21.56 -18.91
CA LYS A 198 33.83 -21.09 -18.20
C LYS A 198 33.76 -19.64 -17.75
N LYS A 199 33.06 -18.76 -18.50
CA LYS A 199 32.91 -17.37 -18.10
C LYS A 199 31.87 -17.21 -16.98
N ILE A 200 30.78 -17.98 -17.02
CA ILE A 200 29.74 -17.97 -15.99
C ILE A 200 30.23 -18.59 -14.69
N GLU A 201 30.99 -19.70 -14.75
CA GLU A 201 31.65 -20.32 -13.58
C GLU A 201 32.51 -19.34 -12.78
N LYS A 202 33.16 -18.40 -13.43
CA LYS A 202 33.97 -17.37 -12.75
C LYS A 202 33.13 -16.32 -12.00
N LYS A 203 31.82 -16.25 -12.27
CA LYS A 203 30.96 -15.20 -11.77
C LYS A 203 29.84 -15.71 -10.85
N THR A 204 29.65 -17.02 -10.81
CA THR A 204 28.59 -17.65 -10.00
C THR A 204 29.19 -18.76 -9.16
N SER A 205 28.57 -19.08 -8.03
CA SER A 205 29.05 -20.13 -7.09
C SER A 205 28.33 -21.46 -7.30
N HIS A 206 27.78 -21.71 -8.48
CA HIS A 206 27.02 -22.91 -8.79
C HIS A 206 27.91 -24.06 -9.30
N ASN A 207 27.39 -25.28 -9.20
CA ASN A 207 28.06 -26.49 -9.72
C ASN A 207 28.19 -26.38 -11.26
N ALA A 208 29.37 -26.75 -11.79
CA ALA A 208 29.70 -26.72 -13.22
C ALA A 208 28.65 -27.43 -14.10
N LEU A 209 28.18 -28.62 -13.69
CA LEU A 209 27.14 -29.36 -14.42
C LEU A 209 25.84 -28.62 -14.49
N PHE A 210 25.44 -27.95 -13.39
CA PHE A 210 24.21 -27.14 -13.36
C PHE A 210 24.32 -25.92 -14.28
N ILE A 211 25.47 -25.23 -14.26
CA ILE A 211 25.75 -24.11 -15.18
C ILE A 211 25.69 -24.58 -16.63
N GLN A 212 26.32 -25.72 -16.93
CA GLN A 212 26.36 -26.30 -18.28
C GLN A 212 24.93 -26.58 -18.79
N ASN A 213 24.05 -27.17 -17.97
CA ASN A 213 22.70 -27.48 -18.35
C ASN A 213 21.89 -26.20 -18.69
N ILE A 214 21.98 -25.16 -17.85
CA ILE A 214 21.28 -23.89 -18.08
C ILE A 214 21.81 -23.18 -19.33
N VAL A 215 23.11 -23.11 -19.50
CA VAL A 215 23.76 -22.50 -20.68
C VAL A 215 23.35 -23.24 -21.96
N HIS A 216 23.32 -24.58 -21.93
CA HIS A 216 22.86 -25.41 -23.04
C HIS A 216 21.41 -25.10 -23.43
N GLU A 217 20.50 -25.06 -22.45
CA GLU A 217 19.08 -24.72 -22.71
C GLU A 217 18.93 -23.34 -23.35
N MET A 218 19.68 -22.35 -22.86
CA MET A 218 19.67 -21.00 -23.43
C MET A 218 20.30 -20.96 -24.81
N TYR A 219 21.34 -21.74 -25.09
CA TYR A 219 22.01 -21.84 -26.38
C TYR A 219 21.09 -22.48 -27.41
N GLU A 220 20.45 -23.61 -27.09
CA GLU A 220 19.44 -24.27 -27.93
C GLU A 220 18.26 -23.33 -28.23
N CYS A 221 17.74 -22.63 -27.20
CA CYS A 221 16.70 -21.64 -27.39
C CYS A 221 17.11 -20.54 -28.37
N SER A 222 18.36 -20.08 -28.26
CA SER A 222 18.92 -19.02 -29.11
C SER A 222 19.07 -19.45 -30.56
N MET A 223 19.38 -20.73 -30.84
CA MET A 223 19.44 -21.26 -32.22
C MET A 223 18.06 -21.24 -32.91
N HIS A 224 16.99 -21.38 -32.15
CA HIS A 224 15.62 -21.41 -32.69
C HIS A 224 14.87 -20.07 -32.45
N CYS A 225 15.53 -19.07 -31.92
CA CYS A 225 14.94 -17.76 -31.62
C CYS A 225 15.01 -16.84 -32.85
N TYR A 226 13.89 -16.21 -33.13
CA TYR A 226 13.85 -15.09 -34.09
C TYR A 226 13.76 -13.78 -33.27
N SER A 227 14.81 -12.97 -33.35
CA SER A 227 14.83 -11.69 -32.66
C SER A 227 14.06 -10.61 -33.42
N GLY A 228 13.26 -9.83 -32.70
CA GLY A 228 12.59 -8.65 -33.21
C GLY A 228 13.41 -7.37 -33.09
N ALA A 229 14.67 -7.47 -32.61
CA ALA A 229 15.60 -6.35 -32.49
C ALA A 229 16.91 -6.64 -33.23
N ASP A 230 17.54 -5.60 -33.73
CA ASP A 230 18.89 -5.66 -34.32
C ASP A 230 19.97 -5.58 -33.22
N VAL A 231 21.19 -6.07 -33.54
CA VAL A 231 22.34 -6.08 -32.61
C VAL A 231 22.99 -4.71 -32.54
#